data_9009401952c21f9fcd8c852dec1e2c49
#
_entry.id   9009401952c21f9fcd8c852dec1e2c49
#
_cell.length_a   1.000
_cell.length_b   1.000
_cell.length_c   1.000
_cell.angle_alpha   90.00
_cell.angle_beta   90.00
_cell.angle_gamma   90.00
#
_symmetry.space_group_name_H-M   'P 1'
#
loop_
_entity.id
_entity.type
_entity.pdbx_description
1 polymer ?
#
loop_
_entity_poly.entity_id
_entity_poly.type
_entity_poly.pdbx_seq_one_letter_code
_entity_poly.pdbx_strand_id
1 'polypeptide(L)'
;MAYTQQSSLSVDQAAFDQIAYFALRSEMLFDAAADVQPVAQSMPGTSVAFTIFSELSDATATLSETTDVTAVAMADSQVTVTLAEYGNTINTTAKLRGTSFLDVDAVAANLIGYNAGSSIDTVVANILKDATNVIYGGGGATTPSSNATVEAEDIIEANDVRKATAQLRGSKAQTFNGMYMGFIHPDVSYDLRRETGAASWRDPHNYVDTANIYNGEIGAFEAVRFIETPRAPLDLTGGSASTVDLYSTLIMGRQSLAKAHSITDGNGAFPKVVRGPVVDSLMRFNPIGWYWLGGYGIFRQAAIRVLNSSSSLGGA
;
A
#
# COMPACT_ATOMS: atom_id res chain seq x y z
N MET A 1 11.36 -69.79 10.88
CA MET A 1 11.49 -68.92 9.66
C MET A 1 11.83 -67.51 10.11
N ALA A 2 12.96 -66.99 9.67
CA ALA A 2 13.32 -65.61 9.97
C ALA A 2 12.67 -64.70 8.91
N TYR A 3 11.85 -63.73 9.33
CA TYR A 3 11.26 -62.75 8.43
C TYR A 3 12.17 -61.52 8.40
N THR A 4 12.50 -61.03 7.20
CA THR A 4 13.21 -59.78 7.02
C THR A 4 12.19 -58.65 7.20
N GLN A 5 12.36 -57.82 8.24
CA GLN A 5 11.47 -56.68 8.52
C GLN A 5 11.98 -55.44 7.79
N GLN A 6 11.09 -54.49 7.50
CA GLN A 6 11.39 -53.21 6.84
C GLN A 6 12.48 -52.43 7.60
N SER A 7 12.49 -52.49 8.93
CA SER A 7 13.51 -51.87 9.79
C SER A 7 14.92 -52.48 9.69
N SER A 8 15.07 -53.66 9.05
CA SER A 8 16.36 -54.34 8.85
C SER A 8 17.02 -54.04 7.50
N LEU A 9 16.32 -53.32 6.63
CA LEU A 9 16.81 -52.87 5.31
C LEU A 9 16.94 -51.37 5.28
N SER A 10 18.09 -50.83 4.92
CA SER A 10 18.37 -49.42 4.75
C SER A 10 17.75 -48.80 3.46
N VAL A 11 16.77 -49.49 2.88
CA VAL A 11 16.14 -49.14 1.59
C VAL A 11 14.81 -48.38 1.79
N ASP A 12 14.44 -48.10 3.05
CA ASP A 12 13.23 -47.34 3.33
C ASP A 12 13.46 -45.84 3.01
N GLN A 13 13.02 -45.43 1.83
CA GLN A 13 13.03 -44.03 1.44
C GLN A 13 11.74 -43.39 1.91
N ALA A 14 11.85 -42.29 2.66
CA ALA A 14 10.71 -41.50 3.00
C ALA A 14 10.03 -41.00 1.70
N ALA A 15 8.73 -41.17 1.61
CA ALA A 15 7.95 -40.60 0.50
C ALA A 15 7.93 -39.07 0.64
N PHE A 16 8.45 -38.39 -0.36
CA PHE A 16 8.41 -36.92 -0.43
C PHE A 16 7.21 -36.50 -1.25
N ASP A 17 6.50 -35.51 -0.73
CA ASP A 17 5.44 -34.84 -1.48
C ASP A 17 6.04 -33.99 -2.60
N GLN A 18 5.58 -34.20 -3.83
CA GLN A 18 6.03 -33.42 -4.99
C GLN A 18 5.30 -32.09 -5.11
N ILE A 19 4.32 -31.82 -4.24
CA ILE A 19 3.55 -30.59 -4.25
C ILE A 19 4.30 -29.53 -3.45
N ALA A 20 4.56 -28.39 -4.09
CA ALA A 20 5.13 -27.23 -3.42
C ALA A 20 4.05 -26.47 -2.65
N TYR A 21 4.14 -26.44 -1.33
CA TYR A 21 3.30 -25.62 -0.48
C TYR A 21 3.97 -24.26 -0.26
N PHE A 22 3.23 -23.21 -0.50
CA PHE A 22 3.69 -21.83 -0.23
C PHE A 22 3.10 -21.34 1.09
N ALA A 23 3.87 -20.53 1.81
CA ALA A 23 3.36 -19.84 2.99
C ALA A 23 2.14 -18.97 2.65
N LEU A 24 1.27 -18.75 3.61
CA LEU A 24 0.15 -17.83 3.47
C LEU A 24 0.65 -16.44 3.07
N ARG A 25 -0.04 -15.80 2.14
CA ARG A 25 0.36 -14.53 1.54
C ARG A 25 -0.79 -13.54 1.59
N SER A 26 -0.47 -12.29 1.92
CA SER A 26 -1.44 -11.21 1.86
C SER A 26 -1.58 -10.67 0.44
N GLU A 27 -2.76 -10.16 0.10
CA GLU A 27 -3.00 -9.48 -1.17
C GLU A 27 -2.27 -8.13 -1.22
N MET A 28 -1.92 -7.68 -2.42
CA MET A 28 -1.30 -6.40 -2.69
C MET A 28 -2.37 -5.44 -3.18
N LEU A 29 -2.56 -4.32 -2.49
CA LEU A 29 -3.73 -3.46 -2.69
C LEU A 29 -3.38 -2.01 -2.99
N PHE A 30 -2.25 -1.49 -2.50
CA PHE A 30 -1.96 -0.06 -2.55
C PHE A 30 -1.69 0.46 -3.95
N ASP A 31 -1.06 -0.32 -4.84
CA ASP A 31 -0.81 0.09 -6.23
C ASP A 31 -2.11 0.27 -7.03
N ALA A 32 -3.15 -0.51 -6.72
CA ALA A 32 -4.45 -0.38 -7.36
C ALA A 32 -5.19 0.92 -7.00
N ALA A 33 -4.86 1.52 -5.87
CA ALA A 33 -5.40 2.80 -5.43
C ALA A 33 -4.68 4.01 -6.05
N ALA A 34 -3.55 3.78 -6.74
CA ALA A 34 -2.83 4.83 -7.43
C ALA A 34 -3.65 5.35 -8.62
N ASP A 35 -3.88 6.66 -8.65
CA ASP A 35 -4.36 7.32 -9.86
C ASP A 35 -3.16 7.41 -10.82
N VAL A 36 -3.07 6.42 -11.72
CA VAL A 36 -1.96 6.29 -12.64
C VAL A 36 -2.12 7.35 -13.72
N GLN A 37 -1.30 8.36 -13.69
CA GLN A 37 -1.02 9.11 -14.90
C GLN A 37 0.16 8.44 -15.60
N PRO A 38 -0.06 7.74 -16.71
CA PRO A 38 1.02 7.14 -17.46
C PRO A 38 1.84 8.25 -18.07
N VAL A 39 2.95 8.57 -17.45
CA VAL A 39 3.93 9.42 -18.09
C VAL A 39 4.87 8.52 -18.86
N ALA A 40 4.57 8.38 -20.14
CA ALA A 40 5.50 7.91 -21.12
C ALA A 40 6.67 8.88 -21.18
N GLN A 41 7.71 8.62 -20.43
CA GLN A 41 8.90 9.44 -20.53
C GLN A 41 9.68 9.03 -21.77
N SER A 42 9.53 9.80 -22.82
CA SER A 42 10.41 9.76 -24.00
C SER A 42 11.69 10.60 -23.83
N MET A 43 11.84 11.28 -22.69
CA MET A 43 12.98 12.15 -22.41
C MET A 43 13.92 11.55 -21.34
N PRO A 44 15.23 11.69 -21.49
CA PRO A 44 16.20 11.24 -20.49
C PRO A 44 16.09 12.11 -19.23
N GLY A 45 15.83 11.51 -18.08
CA GLY A 45 15.76 12.18 -16.78
C GLY A 45 15.46 11.18 -15.66
N THR A 46 15.97 11.44 -14.47
CA THR A 46 15.77 10.62 -13.28
C THR A 46 14.50 10.98 -12.51
N SER A 47 13.77 12.00 -12.93
CA SER A 47 12.58 12.48 -12.25
C SER A 47 11.52 12.94 -13.24
N VAL A 48 10.26 12.78 -12.84
CA VAL A 48 9.09 13.21 -13.60
C VAL A 48 8.36 14.28 -12.78
N ALA A 49 8.16 15.45 -13.38
CA ALA A 49 7.42 16.54 -12.77
C ALA A 49 5.96 16.53 -13.24
N PHE A 50 5.04 16.49 -12.29
CA PHE A 50 3.60 16.62 -12.51
C PHE A 50 3.19 18.06 -12.20
N THR A 51 2.62 18.76 -13.17
CA THR A 51 2.17 20.14 -12.99
C THR A 51 0.70 20.19 -12.57
N ILE A 52 0.42 20.94 -11.52
CA ILE A 52 -0.92 21.17 -10.97
C ILE A 52 -1.24 22.66 -11.12
N PHE A 53 -2.32 22.98 -11.81
CA PHE A 53 -2.82 24.35 -11.89
C PHE A 53 -3.74 24.65 -10.70
N SER A 54 -3.54 25.80 -10.09
CA SER A 54 -4.40 26.30 -9.02
C SER A 54 -5.70 26.87 -9.59
N GLU A 55 -6.79 26.79 -8.80
CA GLU A 55 -8.04 27.46 -9.16
C GLU A 55 -7.84 28.98 -9.14
N LEU A 56 -8.51 29.68 -10.05
CA LEU A 56 -8.60 31.13 -10.03
C LEU A 56 -9.58 31.53 -8.92
N SER A 57 -9.36 32.73 -8.35
CA SER A 57 -10.32 33.30 -7.41
C SER A 57 -11.64 33.65 -8.11
N ASP A 58 -12.75 33.47 -7.40
CA ASP A 58 -14.08 33.75 -7.92
C ASP A 58 -14.22 35.25 -8.26
N ALA A 59 -14.74 35.54 -9.44
CA ALA A 59 -15.03 36.89 -9.86
C ALA A 59 -16.38 37.37 -9.26
N THR A 60 -16.34 37.96 -8.06
CA THR A 60 -17.53 38.41 -7.33
C THR A 60 -17.84 39.89 -7.52
N ALA A 61 -16.92 40.66 -8.09
CA ALA A 61 -17.11 42.09 -8.35
C ALA A 61 -17.89 42.32 -9.65
N THR A 62 -18.82 43.27 -9.63
CA THR A 62 -19.53 43.71 -10.84
C THR A 62 -18.58 44.47 -11.75
N LEU A 63 -18.70 44.24 -13.04
CA LEU A 63 -17.91 44.95 -14.05
C LEU A 63 -18.36 46.39 -14.21
N SER A 64 -17.39 47.27 -14.46
CA SER A 64 -17.67 48.67 -14.83
C SER A 64 -17.84 48.78 -16.34
N GLU A 65 -18.82 49.55 -16.79
CA GLU A 65 -19.07 49.75 -18.21
C GLU A 65 -17.91 50.50 -18.93
N THR A 66 -17.12 51.25 -18.16
CA THR A 66 -16.08 52.14 -18.72
C THR A 66 -14.64 51.70 -18.39
N THR A 67 -14.46 50.65 -17.59
CA THR A 67 -13.15 50.24 -17.14
C THR A 67 -12.90 48.78 -17.51
N ASP A 68 -11.78 48.48 -18.14
CA ASP A 68 -11.38 47.12 -18.49
C ASP A 68 -11.03 46.29 -17.24
N VAL A 69 -11.19 44.97 -17.35
CA VAL A 69 -10.93 44.03 -16.26
C VAL A 69 -9.43 43.77 -16.11
N THR A 70 -8.94 43.83 -14.89
CA THR A 70 -7.57 43.45 -14.62
C THR A 70 -7.40 41.93 -14.79
N ALA A 71 -6.50 41.52 -15.67
CA ALA A 71 -6.22 40.11 -15.90
C ALA A 71 -5.61 39.44 -14.65
N VAL A 72 -6.11 38.24 -14.29
CA VAL A 72 -5.58 37.42 -13.20
C VAL A 72 -4.58 36.44 -13.80
N ALA A 73 -3.41 36.36 -13.18
CA ALA A 73 -2.37 35.41 -13.59
C ALA A 73 -2.73 33.97 -13.16
N MET A 74 -2.45 33.02 -14.01
CA MET A 74 -2.50 31.59 -13.65
C MET A 74 -1.32 31.26 -12.73
N ALA A 75 -1.57 30.41 -11.71
CA ALA A 75 -0.56 29.87 -10.84
C ALA A 75 -0.52 28.35 -10.98
N ASP A 76 0.68 27.79 -11.02
CA ASP A 76 0.93 26.37 -11.06
C ASP A 76 1.86 25.94 -9.92
N SER A 77 1.82 24.67 -9.60
CA SER A 77 2.75 24.01 -8.69
C SER A 77 3.20 22.69 -9.30
N GLN A 78 4.39 22.23 -8.95
CA GLN A 78 4.95 20.99 -9.47
C GLN A 78 5.23 20.00 -8.35
N VAL A 79 4.86 18.75 -8.59
CA VAL A 79 5.21 17.60 -7.76
C VAL A 79 6.18 16.73 -8.56
N THR A 80 7.37 16.50 -8.01
CA THR A 80 8.40 15.71 -8.67
C THR A 80 8.44 14.30 -8.09
N VAL A 81 8.31 13.30 -8.95
CA VAL A 81 8.49 11.88 -8.61
C VAL A 81 9.83 11.42 -9.14
N THR A 82 10.71 10.96 -8.26
CA THR A 82 12.02 10.43 -8.64
C THR A 82 11.89 8.95 -9.02
N LEU A 83 12.47 8.58 -10.15
CA LEU A 83 12.55 7.20 -10.59
C LEU A 83 13.70 6.49 -9.86
N ALA A 84 13.42 5.32 -9.31
CA ALA A 84 14.39 4.46 -8.65
C ALA A 84 14.32 3.04 -9.24
N GLU A 85 15.43 2.34 -9.18
CA GLU A 85 15.52 0.96 -9.60
C GLU A 85 15.18 0.03 -8.43
N TYR A 86 14.26 -0.89 -8.67
CA TYR A 86 13.88 -1.92 -7.72
C TYR A 86 14.10 -3.29 -8.36
N GLY A 87 14.59 -4.23 -7.57
CA GLY A 87 14.79 -5.59 -8.06
C GLY A 87 15.29 -6.54 -6.98
N ASN A 88 15.06 -7.83 -7.21
CA ASN A 88 15.59 -8.89 -6.39
C ASN A 88 15.86 -10.11 -7.26
N THR A 89 16.77 -11.00 -6.83
CA THR A 89 17.15 -12.18 -7.61
C THR A 89 17.41 -13.40 -6.73
N ILE A 90 17.07 -14.57 -7.26
CA ILE A 90 17.40 -15.88 -6.68
C ILE A 90 18.29 -16.61 -7.66
N ASN A 91 19.41 -17.17 -7.17
CA ASN A 91 20.31 -18.00 -7.95
C ASN A 91 20.04 -19.47 -7.68
N THR A 92 19.62 -20.24 -8.70
CA THR A 92 19.46 -21.69 -8.62
C THR A 92 20.71 -22.36 -9.16
N THR A 93 21.19 -23.42 -8.46
CA THR A 93 22.38 -24.17 -8.88
C THR A 93 22.01 -25.42 -9.70
N ALA A 94 22.87 -25.81 -10.63
CA ALA A 94 22.68 -27.03 -11.42
C ALA A 94 22.58 -28.26 -10.54
N LYS A 95 23.34 -28.33 -9.42
CA LYS A 95 23.27 -29.42 -8.47
C LYS A 95 21.88 -29.51 -7.82
N LEU A 96 21.34 -28.37 -7.35
CA LEU A 96 20.02 -28.33 -6.73
C LEU A 96 18.94 -28.80 -7.70
N ARG A 97 18.97 -28.32 -8.94
CA ARG A 97 18.01 -28.70 -9.99
C ARG A 97 18.10 -30.20 -10.35
N GLY A 98 19.31 -30.78 -10.33
CA GLY A 98 19.51 -32.19 -10.66
C GLY A 98 19.22 -33.16 -9.51
N THR A 99 19.19 -32.69 -8.24
CA THR A 99 18.97 -33.53 -7.06
C THR A 99 17.64 -33.28 -6.37
N SER A 100 16.92 -32.23 -6.72
CA SER A 100 15.61 -31.89 -6.14
C SER A 100 14.49 -32.72 -6.77
N PHE A 101 13.55 -33.17 -5.95
CA PHE A 101 12.30 -33.78 -6.39
C PHE A 101 11.28 -32.79 -6.91
N LEU A 102 11.43 -31.51 -6.54
CA LEU A 102 10.57 -30.41 -6.95
C LEU A 102 11.20 -29.66 -8.12
N ASP A 103 10.36 -29.09 -8.99
CA ASP A 103 10.82 -28.12 -10.00
C ASP A 103 11.19 -26.81 -9.31
N VAL A 104 12.48 -26.67 -8.98
CA VAL A 104 13.03 -25.53 -8.25
C VAL A 104 12.86 -24.23 -9.05
N ASP A 105 12.93 -24.27 -10.37
CA ASP A 105 12.84 -23.09 -11.21
C ASP A 105 11.40 -22.53 -11.21
N ALA A 106 10.38 -23.40 -11.22
CA ALA A 106 8.97 -22.97 -11.10
C ALA A 106 8.66 -22.38 -9.72
N VAL A 107 9.19 -23.00 -8.65
CA VAL A 107 9.05 -22.47 -7.28
C VAL A 107 9.74 -21.10 -7.15
N ALA A 108 10.97 -20.97 -7.67
CA ALA A 108 11.72 -19.71 -7.63
C ALA A 108 11.00 -18.61 -8.41
N ALA A 109 10.43 -18.90 -9.59
CA ALA A 109 9.67 -17.94 -10.37
C ALA A 109 8.42 -17.44 -9.62
N ASN A 110 7.70 -18.34 -8.93
CA ASN A 110 6.53 -17.96 -8.12
C ASN A 110 6.93 -17.09 -6.92
N LEU A 111 8.01 -17.43 -6.22
CA LEU A 111 8.53 -16.63 -5.10
C LEU A 111 8.96 -15.24 -5.55
N ILE A 112 9.66 -15.14 -6.67
CA ILE A 112 10.12 -13.87 -7.26
C ILE A 112 8.93 -13.01 -7.70
N GLY A 113 7.92 -13.60 -8.33
CA GLY A 113 6.72 -12.88 -8.75
C GLY A 113 5.97 -12.29 -7.55
N TYR A 114 5.78 -13.08 -6.48
CA TYR A 114 5.18 -12.56 -5.24
C TYR A 114 6.05 -11.48 -4.59
N ASN A 115 7.37 -11.69 -4.52
CA ASN A 115 8.30 -10.71 -3.93
C ASN A 115 8.26 -9.37 -4.68
N ALA A 116 8.16 -9.40 -6.01
CA ALA A 116 8.04 -8.19 -6.83
C ALA A 116 6.83 -7.35 -6.42
N GLY A 117 5.65 -7.93 -6.41
CA GLY A 117 4.44 -7.22 -6.04
C GLY A 117 4.46 -6.77 -4.58
N SER A 118 4.89 -7.65 -3.65
CA SER A 118 5.01 -7.32 -2.22
C SER A 118 5.97 -6.16 -1.96
N SER A 119 7.09 -6.09 -2.68
CA SER A 119 8.07 -5.00 -2.53
C SER A 119 7.50 -3.67 -3.00
N ILE A 120 6.84 -3.66 -4.17
CA ILE A 120 6.20 -2.44 -4.70
C ILE A 120 5.10 -1.96 -3.75
N ASP A 121 4.24 -2.85 -3.28
CA ASP A 121 3.17 -2.52 -2.34
C ASP A 121 3.71 -1.89 -1.04
N THR A 122 4.82 -2.43 -0.51
CA THR A 122 5.49 -1.87 0.67
C THR A 122 6.07 -0.48 0.40
N VAL A 123 6.66 -0.25 -0.78
CA VAL A 123 7.17 1.07 -1.19
C VAL A 123 6.03 2.09 -1.22
N VAL A 124 4.89 1.73 -1.82
CA VAL A 124 3.72 2.60 -1.88
C VAL A 124 3.18 2.90 -0.48
N ALA A 125 3.03 1.88 0.36
CA ALA A 125 2.54 2.05 1.73
C ALA A 125 3.44 3.00 2.56
N ASN A 126 4.77 2.87 2.42
CA ASN A 126 5.72 3.75 3.10
C ASN A 126 5.63 5.20 2.63
N ILE A 127 5.44 5.43 1.33
CA ILE A 127 5.27 6.79 0.81
C ILE A 127 3.96 7.40 1.31
N LEU A 128 2.87 6.63 1.33
CA LEU A 128 1.56 7.11 1.76
C LEU A 128 1.53 7.45 3.26
N LYS A 129 2.19 6.65 4.12
CA LYS A 129 2.25 6.94 5.56
C LYS A 129 2.98 8.24 5.88
N ASP A 130 3.89 8.68 5.01
CA ASP A 130 4.68 9.91 5.19
C ASP A 130 3.92 11.17 4.73
N ALA A 131 2.61 11.07 4.46
CA ALA A 131 1.78 12.23 4.18
C ALA A 131 1.74 13.20 5.36
N THR A 132 1.73 14.50 5.04
CA THR A 132 1.79 15.57 6.06
C THR A 132 0.49 15.77 6.83
N ASN A 133 -0.63 15.32 6.28
CA ASN A 133 -1.96 15.51 6.86
C ASN A 133 -2.30 14.33 7.80
N VAL A 134 -1.82 14.39 9.02
CA VAL A 134 -2.00 13.35 10.05
C VAL A 134 -3.13 13.73 10.99
N ILE A 135 -3.94 12.75 11.37
CA ILE A 135 -4.93 12.80 12.44
C ILE A 135 -4.56 11.71 13.44
N TYR A 136 -4.63 12.00 14.71
CA TYR A 136 -4.32 11.04 15.75
C TYR A 136 -5.58 10.47 16.38
N GLY A 137 -5.52 9.21 16.83
CA GLY A 137 -6.63 8.54 17.50
C GLY A 137 -7.08 9.30 18.73
N GLY A 138 -8.39 9.37 18.92
CA GLY A 138 -9.01 10.19 19.98
C GLY A 138 -9.49 9.39 21.20
N GLY A 139 -9.18 8.09 21.28
CA GLY A 139 -9.64 7.21 22.37
C GLY A 139 -9.04 7.49 23.74
N GLY A 140 -7.89 8.16 23.81
CA GLY A 140 -7.20 8.54 25.05
C GLY A 140 -7.77 9.81 25.68
N ALA A 141 -7.27 10.11 26.90
CA ALA A 141 -7.68 11.31 27.67
C ALA A 141 -7.26 12.63 27.00
N THR A 142 -6.18 12.62 26.24
CA THR A 142 -5.64 13.76 25.51
C THR A 142 -5.31 13.34 24.08
N THR A 143 -5.77 14.10 23.09
CA THR A 143 -5.44 13.81 21.68
C THR A 143 -3.93 14.04 21.44
N PRO A 144 -3.19 13.05 20.93
CA PRO A 144 -1.78 13.19 20.60
C PRO A 144 -1.50 14.30 19.60
N SER A 145 -0.33 14.91 19.69
CA SER A 145 0.14 15.96 18.76
C SER A 145 1.23 15.49 17.81
N SER A 146 1.80 14.32 18.07
CA SER A 146 2.85 13.69 17.25
C SER A 146 2.82 12.17 17.41
N ASN A 147 3.49 11.45 16.54
CA ASN A 147 3.58 9.99 16.63
C ASN A 147 4.15 9.54 17.99
N ALA A 148 5.20 10.21 18.46
CA ALA A 148 5.87 9.88 19.73
C ALA A 148 5.00 10.13 20.99
N THR A 149 3.86 10.77 20.86
CA THR A 149 2.92 11.03 21.97
C THR A 149 1.68 10.15 21.92
N VAL A 150 1.60 9.21 20.97
CA VAL A 150 0.50 8.23 20.89
C VAL A 150 0.69 7.19 21.99
N GLU A 151 -0.27 7.11 22.89
CA GLU A 151 -0.31 6.16 24.00
C GLU A 151 -1.17 4.91 23.63
N ALA A 152 -1.12 3.89 24.47
CA ALA A 152 -1.84 2.63 24.22
C ALA A 152 -3.37 2.80 24.17
N GLU A 153 -3.89 3.85 24.82
CA GLU A 153 -5.31 4.18 24.87
C GLU A 153 -5.78 5.02 23.67
N ASP A 154 -4.87 5.54 22.86
CA ASP A 154 -5.19 6.37 21.69
C ASP A 154 -5.62 5.51 20.49
N ILE A 155 -6.66 4.71 20.71
CA ILE A 155 -7.29 3.88 19.69
C ILE A 155 -8.11 4.74 18.71
N ILE A 156 -8.36 4.19 17.52
CA ILE A 156 -9.20 4.84 16.52
C ILE A 156 -10.67 4.84 16.96
N GLU A 157 -11.34 5.97 16.76
CA GLU A 157 -12.77 6.12 16.97
C GLU A 157 -13.50 6.51 15.68
N ALA A 158 -14.81 6.27 15.64
CA ALA A 158 -15.67 6.71 14.55
C ALA A 158 -15.61 8.23 14.31
N ASN A 159 -15.37 9.02 15.36
CA ASN A 159 -15.21 10.46 15.27
C ASN A 159 -13.97 10.87 14.50
N ASP A 160 -12.89 10.09 14.56
CA ASP A 160 -11.66 10.39 13.81
C ASP A 160 -11.83 10.16 12.32
N VAL A 161 -12.59 9.12 11.95
CA VAL A 161 -13.00 8.89 10.56
C VAL A 161 -13.87 10.05 10.05
N ARG A 162 -14.82 10.55 10.87
CA ARG A 162 -15.63 11.73 10.52
C ARG A 162 -14.79 12.97 10.31
N LYS A 163 -13.81 13.23 11.21
CA LYS A 163 -12.87 14.34 11.06
C LYS A 163 -12.10 14.23 9.74
N ALA A 164 -11.56 13.03 9.44
CA ALA A 164 -10.83 12.79 8.20
C ALA A 164 -11.69 13.07 6.96
N THR A 165 -12.91 12.55 6.93
CA THR A 165 -13.85 12.76 5.82
C THR A 165 -14.26 14.22 5.68
N ALA A 166 -14.54 14.91 6.79
CA ALA A 166 -14.89 16.34 6.78
C ALA A 166 -13.74 17.18 6.22
N GLN A 167 -12.50 16.89 6.63
CA GLN A 167 -11.31 17.58 6.12
C GLN A 167 -11.04 17.27 4.65
N LEU A 168 -11.26 16.04 4.17
CA LEU A 168 -11.13 15.69 2.75
C LEU A 168 -12.16 16.42 1.90
N ARG A 169 -13.41 16.47 2.35
CA ARG A 169 -14.46 17.24 1.68
C ARG A 169 -14.18 18.74 1.69
N GLY A 170 -13.73 19.28 2.82
CA GLY A 170 -13.32 20.69 2.94
C GLY A 170 -12.15 21.07 2.01
N SER A 171 -11.24 20.11 1.77
CA SER A 171 -10.15 20.25 0.81
C SER A 171 -10.55 20.02 -0.65
N LYS A 172 -11.85 19.84 -0.94
CA LYS A 172 -12.39 19.52 -2.28
C LYS A 172 -11.76 18.24 -2.91
N ALA A 173 -11.34 17.27 -2.08
CA ALA A 173 -10.79 16.01 -2.55
C ALA A 173 -11.85 15.22 -3.32
N GLN A 174 -11.50 14.75 -4.52
CA GLN A 174 -12.40 13.96 -5.34
C GLN A 174 -12.52 12.53 -4.80
N THR A 175 -13.72 11.96 -4.87
CA THR A 175 -14.01 10.60 -4.44
C THR A 175 -13.83 9.58 -5.56
N PHE A 176 -13.64 8.31 -5.21
CA PHE A 176 -13.76 7.17 -6.11
C PHE A 176 -15.22 6.69 -6.11
N ASN A 177 -15.94 6.89 -7.21
CA ASN A 177 -17.35 6.47 -7.31
C ASN A 177 -18.25 6.91 -6.12
N GLY A 178 -18.03 8.13 -5.62
CA GLY A 178 -18.81 8.70 -4.52
C GLY A 178 -18.29 8.38 -3.11
N MET A 179 -17.26 7.56 -2.97
CA MET A 179 -16.64 7.19 -1.68
C MET A 179 -15.14 7.45 -1.70
N TYR A 180 -14.56 7.71 -0.52
CA TYR A 180 -13.12 7.65 -0.30
C TYR A 180 -12.68 6.21 -0.08
N MET A 181 -11.40 5.91 -0.33
CA MET A 181 -10.82 4.59 -0.10
C MET A 181 -10.02 4.62 1.20
N GLY A 182 -10.30 3.67 2.09
CA GLY A 182 -9.62 3.51 3.37
C GLY A 182 -8.87 2.18 3.43
N PHE A 183 -7.61 2.18 3.83
CA PHE A 183 -6.84 0.97 4.12
C PHE A 183 -6.56 0.92 5.62
N ILE A 184 -7.00 -0.16 6.26
CA ILE A 184 -6.96 -0.34 7.70
C ILE A 184 -6.32 -1.68 8.08
N HIS A 185 -5.54 -1.69 9.17
CA HIS A 185 -5.01 -2.93 9.73
C HIS A 185 -6.11 -3.72 10.45
N PRO A 186 -6.09 -5.08 10.45
CA PRO A 186 -7.08 -5.91 11.15
C PRO A 186 -7.25 -5.56 12.62
N ASP A 187 -6.18 -5.24 13.34
CA ASP A 187 -6.22 -4.90 14.76
C ASP A 187 -7.00 -3.60 15.01
N VAL A 188 -6.72 -2.58 14.19
CA VAL A 188 -7.41 -1.28 14.25
C VAL A 188 -8.87 -1.42 13.82
N SER A 189 -9.15 -2.29 12.83
CA SER A 189 -10.53 -2.57 12.40
C SER A 189 -11.34 -3.24 13.49
N TYR A 190 -10.71 -4.09 14.31
CA TYR A 190 -11.35 -4.71 15.47
C TYR A 190 -11.81 -3.64 16.47
N ASP A 191 -10.94 -2.66 16.80
CA ASP A 191 -11.26 -1.58 17.73
C ASP A 191 -12.39 -0.70 17.22
N LEU A 192 -12.35 -0.30 15.96
CA LEU A 192 -13.40 0.50 15.33
C LEU A 192 -14.76 -0.22 15.34
N ARG A 193 -14.78 -1.54 15.13
CA ARG A 193 -16.01 -2.36 15.20
C ARG A 193 -16.46 -2.67 16.62
N ARG A 194 -15.56 -2.61 17.60
CA ARG A 194 -15.86 -2.83 19.01
C ARG A 194 -16.50 -1.61 19.67
N GLU A 195 -16.28 -0.43 19.12
CA GLU A 195 -16.85 0.82 19.65
C GLU A 195 -18.37 0.71 19.84
N THR A 196 -18.85 1.09 21.04
CA THR A 196 -20.26 1.07 21.39
C THR A 196 -20.72 2.47 21.75
N GLY A 197 -21.72 2.99 21.05
CA GLY A 197 -22.27 4.31 21.30
C GLY A 197 -23.23 4.74 20.21
N ALA A 198 -23.99 5.79 20.46
CA ALA A 198 -24.79 6.43 19.42
C ALA A 198 -23.84 6.99 18.37
N ALA A 199 -24.04 6.61 17.11
CA ALA A 199 -23.19 6.98 15.98
C ALA A 199 -21.82 6.25 15.90
N SER A 200 -21.65 5.11 16.60
CA SER A 200 -20.52 4.21 16.40
C SER A 200 -20.57 3.49 15.05
N TRP A 201 -19.49 2.76 14.69
CA TRP A 201 -19.44 1.90 13.48
C TRP A 201 -20.64 0.94 13.37
N ARG A 202 -21.15 0.44 14.49
CA ARG A 202 -22.24 -0.57 14.53
C ARG A 202 -23.62 -0.02 14.18
N ASP A 203 -23.83 1.29 14.24
CA ASP A 203 -25.06 1.93 13.78
C ASP A 203 -25.11 1.87 12.24
N PRO A 204 -25.98 2.09 11.46
CA PRO A 204 -26.54 1.52 10.27
C PRO A 204 -25.51 1.08 9.20
N HIS A 205 -25.10 -0.19 9.23
CA HIS A 205 -24.39 -0.80 8.10
C HIS A 205 -25.38 -1.27 7.05
N ASN A 206 -25.81 -0.37 6.19
CA ASN A 206 -26.54 -0.74 5.00
C ASN A 206 -25.56 -1.21 3.90
N TYR A 207 -25.24 -2.50 3.89
CA TYR A 207 -24.63 -3.14 2.75
C TYR A 207 -25.61 -3.16 1.59
N VAL A 208 -25.32 -2.41 0.55
CA VAL A 208 -26.10 -2.41 -0.70
C VAL A 208 -25.71 -3.60 -1.57
N ASP A 209 -24.50 -4.14 -1.40
CA ASP A 209 -23.99 -5.26 -2.21
C ASP A 209 -23.16 -6.22 -1.34
N THR A 210 -23.66 -7.47 -1.23
CA THR A 210 -23.00 -8.53 -0.44
C THR A 210 -21.78 -9.14 -1.13
N ALA A 211 -21.56 -8.89 -2.42
CA ALA A 211 -20.40 -9.43 -3.16
C ALA A 211 -19.08 -8.85 -2.69
N ASN A 212 -19.08 -7.64 -2.14
CA ASN A 212 -17.86 -6.94 -1.69
C ASN A 212 -17.28 -7.49 -0.38
N ILE A 213 -18.10 -8.20 0.41
CA ILE A 213 -17.67 -8.80 1.70
C ILE A 213 -16.55 -9.84 1.50
N TYR A 214 -16.54 -10.52 0.35
CA TYR A 214 -15.56 -11.56 0.04
C TYR A 214 -14.17 -11.03 -0.34
N ASN A 215 -14.03 -9.73 -0.59
CA ASN A 215 -12.78 -9.11 -1.03
C ASN A 215 -12.03 -8.35 0.10
N GLY A 216 -12.28 -8.70 1.37
CA GLY A 216 -11.67 -8.01 2.50
C GLY A 216 -12.25 -6.62 2.77
N GLU A 217 -13.33 -6.22 2.09
CA GLU A 217 -14.06 -4.99 2.39
C GLU A 217 -14.86 -5.18 3.68
N ILE A 218 -14.60 -4.34 4.68
CA ILE A 218 -15.32 -4.38 5.96
C ILE A 218 -16.67 -3.66 5.85
N GLY A 219 -16.77 -2.69 4.96
CA GLY A 219 -17.95 -1.86 4.75
C GLY A 219 -17.62 -0.41 4.44
N ALA A 220 -18.67 0.36 4.24
CA ALA A 220 -18.57 1.81 4.04
C ALA A 220 -19.09 2.53 5.29
N PHE A 221 -18.28 3.44 5.83
CA PHE A 221 -18.64 4.29 6.96
C PHE A 221 -18.26 5.73 6.63
N GLU A 222 -19.20 6.67 6.83
CA GLU A 222 -19.01 8.10 6.56
C GLU A 222 -18.42 8.41 5.17
N ALA A 223 -18.91 7.69 4.15
CA ALA A 223 -18.43 7.76 2.77
C ALA A 223 -16.96 7.31 2.56
N VAL A 224 -16.39 6.56 3.48
CA VAL A 224 -15.12 5.85 3.32
C VAL A 224 -15.40 4.36 3.17
N ARG A 225 -14.90 3.75 2.10
CA ARG A 225 -14.89 2.30 1.90
C ARG A 225 -13.61 1.76 2.50
N PHE A 226 -13.73 0.94 3.55
CA PHE A 226 -12.58 0.34 4.21
C PHE A 226 -12.23 -1.03 3.64
N ILE A 227 -10.94 -1.19 3.33
CA ILE A 227 -10.32 -2.45 2.92
C ILE A 227 -9.37 -2.86 4.03
N GLU A 228 -9.62 -4.04 4.61
CA GLU A 228 -8.76 -4.60 5.64
C GLU A 228 -7.55 -5.27 5.01
N THR A 229 -6.37 -4.90 5.46
CA THR A 229 -5.14 -5.50 4.99
C THR A 229 -4.09 -5.54 6.10
N PRO A 230 -3.44 -6.71 6.34
CA PRO A 230 -2.34 -6.81 7.29
C PRO A 230 -1.07 -6.09 6.81
N ARG A 231 -1.10 -5.54 5.59
CA ARG A 231 -0.01 -4.76 5.01
C ARG A 231 -0.15 -3.25 5.24
N ALA A 232 -1.24 -2.80 5.91
CA ALA A 232 -1.35 -1.40 6.32
C ALA A 232 -0.11 -1.00 7.15
N PRO A 233 0.43 0.23 6.96
CA PRO A 233 1.68 0.60 7.59
C PRO A 233 1.60 0.49 9.12
N LEU A 234 2.56 -0.22 9.69
CA LEU A 234 2.72 -0.46 11.10
C LEU A 234 4.16 -0.14 11.51
N ASP A 235 4.32 0.61 12.58
CA ASP A 235 5.61 0.88 13.21
C ASP A 235 5.55 0.40 14.67
N LEU A 236 6.25 -0.70 14.96
CA LEU A 236 6.24 -1.37 16.27
C LEU A 236 6.82 -0.53 17.40
N THR A 237 7.48 0.58 17.09
CA THR A 237 8.14 1.46 18.07
C THR A 237 7.79 2.93 17.83
N GLY A 238 6.79 3.22 17.05
CA GLY A 238 6.46 4.56 16.59
C GLY A 238 5.76 5.44 17.61
N GLY A 239 5.13 4.83 18.62
CA GLY A 239 4.37 5.53 19.65
C GLY A 239 5.18 5.95 20.89
N SER A 240 4.47 6.25 21.97
CA SER A 240 5.04 6.76 23.22
C SER A 240 6.10 5.83 23.79
N ALA A 241 7.20 6.42 24.27
CA ALA A 241 8.36 5.74 24.84
C ALA A 241 8.98 4.64 23.94
N SER A 242 8.65 4.61 22.64
CA SER A 242 9.05 3.55 21.68
C SER A 242 8.62 2.13 22.13
N THR A 243 7.51 2.03 22.83
CA THR A 243 6.91 0.76 23.29
C THR A 243 5.50 0.53 22.76
N VAL A 244 4.88 1.55 22.19
CA VAL A 244 3.53 1.48 21.65
C VAL A 244 3.59 1.30 20.14
N ASP A 245 2.84 0.32 19.63
CA ASP A 245 2.70 0.08 18.21
C ASP A 245 1.84 1.17 17.56
N LEU A 246 2.38 1.79 16.53
CA LEU A 246 1.73 2.85 15.78
C LEU A 246 1.17 2.29 14.47
N TYR A 247 -0.14 2.28 14.34
CA TYR A 247 -0.87 1.89 13.15
C TYR A 247 -1.25 3.11 12.33
N SER A 248 -0.97 3.08 11.03
CA SER A 248 -1.36 4.15 10.13
C SER A 248 -2.49 3.69 9.20
N THR A 249 -3.70 4.15 9.50
CA THR A 249 -4.86 3.95 8.62
C THR A 249 -4.86 5.04 7.56
N LEU A 250 -4.88 4.64 6.29
CA LEU A 250 -4.80 5.54 5.15
C LEU A 250 -6.19 5.81 4.59
N ILE A 251 -6.61 7.07 4.51
CA ILE A 251 -7.87 7.47 3.86
C ILE A 251 -7.53 8.40 2.71
N MET A 252 -7.90 8.00 1.50
CA MET A 252 -7.51 8.69 0.27
C MET A 252 -8.66 8.93 -0.70
N GLY A 253 -8.57 10.08 -1.36
CA GLY A 253 -9.36 10.42 -2.54
C GLY A 253 -8.57 10.18 -3.82
N ARG A 254 -9.20 10.47 -4.95
CA ARG A 254 -8.54 10.48 -6.26
C ARG A 254 -7.39 11.49 -6.28
N GLN A 255 -6.39 11.21 -7.11
CA GLN A 255 -5.20 12.06 -7.26
C GLN A 255 -4.38 12.20 -5.95
N SER A 256 -4.48 11.25 -5.02
CA SER A 256 -3.63 11.23 -3.83
C SER A 256 -2.22 10.74 -4.13
N LEU A 257 -2.09 9.73 -5.01
CA LEU A 257 -0.84 9.06 -5.35
C LEU A 257 -0.53 9.22 -6.83
N ALA A 258 0.69 9.62 -7.17
CA ALA A 258 1.23 9.60 -8.52
C ALA A 258 2.18 8.41 -8.70
N LYS A 259 2.11 7.78 -9.87
CA LYS A 259 2.99 6.71 -10.30
C LYS A 259 3.70 7.13 -11.57
N ALA A 260 5.02 7.07 -11.58
CA ALA A 260 5.85 7.28 -12.75
C ALA A 260 6.63 6.01 -13.06
N HIS A 261 6.78 5.67 -14.34
CA HIS A 261 7.55 4.51 -14.78
C HIS A 261 8.27 4.79 -16.09
N SER A 262 9.40 4.12 -16.30
CA SER A 262 10.13 4.20 -17.56
C SER A 262 9.53 3.23 -18.59
N ILE A 263 9.42 3.66 -19.85
CA ILE A 263 9.02 2.79 -20.97
C ILE A 263 10.23 2.16 -21.65
N THR A 264 11.43 2.66 -21.38
CA THR A 264 12.66 2.18 -21.99
C THR A 264 12.97 0.73 -21.54
N ASP A 265 13.56 -0.07 -22.42
CA ASP A 265 13.98 -1.46 -22.17
C ASP A 265 12.86 -2.46 -21.85
N GLY A 266 11.65 -2.20 -22.34
CA GLY A 266 10.50 -3.07 -22.11
C GLY A 266 10.03 -3.05 -20.65
N ASN A 267 10.44 -2.06 -19.85
CA ASN A 267 9.82 -1.73 -18.59
C ASN A 267 8.44 -1.11 -18.86
N GLY A 268 7.49 -1.46 -18.04
CA GLY A 268 6.12 -0.97 -18.11
C GLY A 268 5.64 -0.49 -16.75
N ALA A 269 4.34 -0.33 -16.62
CA ALA A 269 3.71 0.03 -15.35
C ALA A 269 3.93 -0.99 -14.23
N PHE A 270 4.36 -2.22 -14.57
CA PHE A 270 4.53 -3.32 -13.61
C PHE A 270 5.93 -3.92 -13.70
N PRO A 271 6.44 -4.52 -12.60
CA PRO A 271 7.69 -5.26 -12.58
C PRO A 271 7.69 -6.40 -13.61
N LYS A 272 8.80 -6.62 -14.26
CA LYS A 272 8.99 -7.78 -15.13
C LYS A 272 9.91 -8.82 -14.49
N VAL A 273 9.58 -10.08 -14.67
CA VAL A 273 10.47 -11.19 -14.30
C VAL A 273 11.55 -11.30 -15.39
N VAL A 274 12.80 -11.33 -14.95
CA VAL A 274 13.98 -11.42 -15.82
C VAL A 274 14.72 -12.70 -15.48
N ARG A 275 15.06 -13.46 -16.51
CA ARG A 275 16.02 -14.57 -16.41
C ARG A 275 17.36 -14.06 -16.92
N GLY A 276 18.31 -13.93 -16.00
CA GLY A 276 19.66 -13.46 -16.35
C GLY A 276 20.48 -14.52 -17.10
N PRO A 277 21.56 -14.10 -17.74
CA PRO A 277 22.54 -15.03 -18.31
C PRO A 277 23.19 -15.83 -17.17
N VAL A 278 23.70 -17.01 -17.52
CA VAL A 278 24.46 -17.82 -16.59
C VAL A 278 25.77 -17.09 -16.25
N VAL A 279 26.03 -16.84 -14.98
CA VAL A 279 27.11 -15.94 -14.51
C VAL A 279 28.43 -16.68 -14.28
N ASP A 280 28.39 -18.02 -14.20
CA ASP A 280 29.56 -18.85 -13.92
C ASP A 280 30.17 -19.43 -15.20
N SER A 281 31.51 -19.50 -15.30
CA SER A 281 32.25 -20.10 -16.41
C SER A 281 31.92 -21.56 -16.68
N LEU A 282 31.39 -22.30 -15.68
CA LEU A 282 30.89 -23.68 -15.79
C LEU A 282 29.37 -23.75 -16.01
N MET A 283 28.72 -22.63 -16.20
CA MET A 283 27.27 -22.55 -16.45
C MET A 283 26.39 -23.23 -15.38
N ARG A 284 26.79 -23.17 -14.11
CA ARG A 284 26.10 -23.84 -13.00
C ARG A 284 25.03 -22.99 -12.33
N PHE A 285 25.11 -21.65 -12.41
CA PHE A 285 24.22 -20.73 -11.72
C PHE A 285 23.24 -20.09 -12.69
N ASN A 286 21.93 -20.26 -12.43
CA ASN A 286 20.88 -19.60 -13.21
C ASN A 286 20.19 -18.57 -12.32
N PRO A 287 20.38 -17.28 -12.57
CA PRO A 287 19.65 -16.22 -11.87
C PRO A 287 18.25 -16.07 -12.44
N ILE A 288 17.26 -16.01 -11.55
CA ILE A 288 15.88 -15.63 -11.83
C ILE A 288 15.58 -14.45 -10.91
N GLY A 289 15.16 -13.34 -11.46
CA GLY A 289 14.90 -12.12 -10.70
C GLY A 289 13.76 -11.32 -11.28
N TRP A 290 13.45 -10.22 -10.62
CA TRP A 290 12.56 -9.19 -11.15
C TRP A 290 13.28 -7.85 -11.14
N TYR A 291 12.87 -6.99 -12.04
CA TYR A 291 13.39 -5.65 -12.19
C TYR A 291 12.28 -4.67 -12.55
N TRP A 292 12.32 -3.50 -11.98
CA TRP A 292 11.41 -2.41 -12.29
C TRP A 292 12.09 -1.06 -12.08
N LEU A 293 11.93 -0.16 -13.07
CA LEU A 293 12.36 1.23 -13.00
C LEU A 293 11.14 2.12 -12.93
N GLY A 294 10.88 2.67 -11.77
CA GLY A 294 9.74 3.53 -11.54
C GLY A 294 9.79 4.23 -10.19
N GLY A 295 8.79 5.01 -9.91
CA GLY A 295 8.68 5.74 -8.65
C GLY A 295 7.24 6.10 -8.33
N TYR A 296 7.01 6.36 -7.06
CA TYR A 296 5.75 6.85 -6.54
C TYR A 296 5.97 8.14 -5.78
N GLY A 297 4.92 8.93 -5.65
CA GLY A 297 4.94 10.15 -4.86
C GLY A 297 3.53 10.59 -4.52
N ILE A 298 3.37 11.33 -3.45
CA ILE A 298 2.08 11.92 -3.10
C ILE A 298 1.80 13.06 -4.08
N PHE A 299 0.76 12.90 -4.89
CA PHE A 299 0.41 13.90 -5.90
C PHE A 299 -0.26 15.13 -5.27
N ARG A 300 -1.30 14.90 -4.45
CA ARG A 300 -2.00 15.95 -3.72
C ARG A 300 -2.11 15.62 -2.24
N GLN A 301 -1.36 16.32 -1.41
CA GLN A 301 -1.42 16.18 0.05
C GLN A 301 -2.85 16.44 0.58
N ALA A 302 -3.61 17.32 -0.06
CA ALA A 302 -4.98 17.62 0.32
C ALA A 302 -5.95 16.43 0.13
N ALA A 303 -5.61 15.48 -0.73
CA ALA A 303 -6.44 14.32 -1.06
C ALA A 303 -6.16 13.08 -0.20
N ILE A 304 -5.24 13.16 0.76
CA ILE A 304 -4.92 12.06 1.68
C ILE A 304 -4.99 12.52 3.13
N ARG A 305 -5.45 11.61 4.01
CA ARG A 305 -5.36 11.72 5.47
C ARG A 305 -4.82 10.42 6.02
N VAL A 306 -3.87 10.54 6.94
CA VAL A 306 -3.30 9.41 7.67
C VAL A 306 -3.83 9.48 9.09
N LEU A 307 -4.53 8.44 9.54
CA LEU A 307 -4.94 8.30 10.93
C LEU A 307 -3.93 7.42 11.64
N ASN A 308 -3.18 8.02 12.54
CA ASN A 308 -2.22 7.32 13.38
C ASN A 308 -2.85 7.04 14.75
N SER A 309 -2.92 5.77 15.10
CA SER A 309 -3.51 5.29 16.35
C SER A 309 -2.75 4.10 16.90
N SER A 310 -2.95 3.79 18.17
CA SER A 310 -2.63 2.49 18.74
C SER A 310 -3.74 1.48 18.42
N SER A 311 -3.62 0.27 18.96
CA SER A 311 -4.69 -0.75 18.94
C SER A 311 -4.73 -1.48 20.27
N SER A 312 -5.92 -1.89 20.70
CA SER A 312 -6.10 -2.72 21.90
C SER A 312 -5.54 -4.14 21.76
N LEU A 313 -5.24 -4.58 20.55
CA LEU A 313 -4.65 -5.88 20.24
C LEU A 313 -3.14 -5.81 20.00
N GLY A 314 -2.59 -4.62 19.72
CA GLY A 314 -1.17 -4.40 19.48
C GLY A 314 -0.42 -4.07 20.74
N GLY A 315 0.88 -4.47 20.81
CA GLY A 315 1.82 -4.01 21.81
C GLY A 315 1.58 -4.54 23.21
N ALA A 316 1.85 -5.82 23.44
CA ALA A 316 2.15 -6.33 24.77
C ALA A 316 3.62 -6.75 24.83
#